data_64c4c32b612662a14f23cd587af37917
#
_entry.id   64c4c32b612662a14f23cd587af37917
#
_cell.length_a   1.000
_cell.length_b   1.000
_cell.length_c   1.000
_cell.angle_alpha   90.00
_cell.angle_beta   90.00
_cell.angle_gamma   90.00
#
_symmetry.space_group_name_H-M   'P 1'
#
loop_
_entity.id
_entity.type
_entity.pdbx_description
1 polymer ?
#
loop_
_entity_poly.entity_id
_entity_poly.type
_entity_poly.pdbx_seq_one_letter_code
_entity_poly.pdbx_strand_id
1 'polypeptide(L)'
;MDFLFAETKYDIEGVVGCLRYYLAPNWVIDDAVSLMEEGGMNTGFCYNNPEIFKALLVVGPTSSGAEFLNTITHEIHHLAVAVASQLGVELNSESPAYFAGDSAMALAEVICEMGCEHCRGVK
;
A
#
# COMPACT_ATOMS: atom_id res chain seq x y z
N MET A 1 -1.25 14.60 -11.24
CA MET A 1 -2.06 13.81 -10.31
C MET A 1 -1.18 13.38 -9.16
N ASP A 2 -1.60 13.69 -7.95
CA ASP A 2 -0.78 13.46 -6.78
C ASP A 2 -1.05 12.09 -6.19
N PHE A 3 -0.20 11.13 -6.53
CA PHE A 3 -0.23 9.82 -5.90
C PHE A 3 0.64 9.83 -4.66
N LEU A 4 0.19 9.14 -3.63
CA LEU A 4 1.03 8.79 -2.50
C LEU A 4 1.74 7.48 -2.82
N PHE A 5 3.05 7.46 -2.62
CA PHE A 5 3.85 6.25 -2.72
C PHE A 5 4.31 5.86 -1.32
N ALA A 6 3.89 4.70 -0.87
CA ALA A 6 4.28 4.18 0.44
C ALA A 6 5.06 2.87 0.26
N GLU A 7 6.37 2.93 0.45
CA GLU A 7 7.24 1.75 0.40
C GLU A 7 7.09 0.96 1.70
N THR A 8 6.75 -0.30 1.58
CA THR A 8 6.72 -1.22 2.72
C THR A 8 7.87 -2.20 2.63
N LYS A 9 8.50 -2.45 3.76
CA LYS A 9 9.53 -3.47 3.90
C LYS A 9 8.96 -4.60 4.74
N TYR A 10 9.24 -5.83 4.35
CA TYR A 10 8.79 -6.98 5.09
C TYR A 10 9.89 -8.02 5.22
N ASP A 11 9.74 -8.90 6.17
CA ASP A 11 10.62 -10.03 6.40
C ASP A 11 9.79 -11.29 6.69
N ILE A 12 10.41 -12.30 7.25
CA ILE A 12 9.73 -13.55 7.57
C ILE A 12 8.60 -13.38 8.60
N GLU A 13 8.63 -12.31 9.38
CA GLU A 13 7.63 -12.04 10.41
C GLU A 13 6.50 -11.12 9.92
N GLY A 14 6.66 -10.53 8.75
CA GLY A 14 5.66 -9.66 8.15
C GLY A 14 6.19 -8.27 7.84
N VAL A 15 5.30 -7.30 7.78
CA VAL A 15 5.68 -5.91 7.46
C VAL A 15 6.41 -5.28 8.65
N VAL A 16 7.64 -4.83 8.41
CA VAL A 16 8.51 -4.28 9.46
C VAL A 16 8.71 -2.78 9.35
N GLY A 17 8.24 -2.14 8.30
CA GLY A 17 8.37 -0.70 8.16
C GLY A 17 7.72 -0.14 6.93
N CYS A 18 7.54 1.16 6.94
CA CYS A 18 6.95 1.90 5.82
C CYS A 18 7.63 3.27 5.70
N LEU A 19 7.91 3.65 4.47
CA LEU A 19 8.41 4.98 4.14
C LEU A 19 7.49 5.60 3.10
N ARG A 20 7.22 6.89 3.26
CA ARG A 20 6.41 7.65 2.31
C ARG A 20 7.31 8.36 1.31
N TYR A 21 6.89 8.36 0.07
CA TYR A 21 7.58 9.06 -1.02
C TYR A 21 6.58 9.92 -1.78
N TYR A 22 7.06 11.03 -2.29
CA TYR A 22 6.29 11.90 -3.19
C TYR A 22 6.51 11.54 -4.66
N LEU A 23 7.59 10.83 -4.93
CA LEU A 23 7.92 10.27 -6.25
C LEU A 23 8.18 8.78 -6.08
N ALA A 24 7.99 8.01 -7.14
CA ALA A 24 8.26 6.59 -7.09
C ALA A 24 9.72 6.33 -6.68
N PRO A 25 9.97 5.40 -5.77
CA PRO A 25 11.34 5.08 -5.37
C PRO A 25 12.15 4.44 -6.49
N ASN A 26 13.47 4.56 -6.43
CA ASN A 26 14.39 4.14 -7.49
C ASN A 26 14.31 2.66 -7.86
N TRP A 27 13.90 1.81 -6.91
CA TRP A 27 13.82 0.38 -7.16
C TRP A 27 12.58 -0.02 -7.96
N VAL A 28 11.67 0.92 -8.18
CA VAL A 28 10.48 0.71 -9.02
C VAL A 28 10.89 0.99 -10.45
N ILE A 29 10.63 0.05 -11.34
CA ILE A 29 10.95 0.21 -12.76
C ILE A 29 10.03 1.25 -13.37
N ASP A 30 10.60 2.23 -14.10
CA ASP A 30 9.84 3.30 -14.73
C ASP A 30 8.70 2.77 -15.60
N ASP A 31 8.95 1.69 -16.34
CA ASP A 31 7.94 1.04 -17.15
C ASP A 31 6.77 0.52 -16.32
N ALA A 32 7.04 0.03 -15.10
CA ALA A 32 5.98 -0.41 -14.22
C ALA A 32 5.08 0.75 -13.81
N VAL A 33 5.67 1.90 -13.47
CA VAL A 33 4.91 3.11 -13.12
C VAL A 33 4.04 3.54 -14.29
N SER A 34 4.61 3.57 -15.51
CA SER A 34 3.87 3.94 -16.71
C SER A 34 2.70 3.00 -17.00
N LEU A 35 2.91 1.69 -16.86
CA LEU A 35 1.86 0.69 -17.02
C LEU A 35 0.74 0.88 -16.01
N MET A 36 1.09 1.23 -14.79
CA MET A 36 0.13 1.50 -13.72
C MET A 36 -0.74 2.70 -14.06
N GLU A 37 -0.14 3.79 -14.52
CA GLU A 37 -0.85 5.00 -14.91
C GLU A 37 -1.76 4.76 -16.12
N GLU A 38 -1.28 4.02 -17.12
CA GLU A 38 -2.04 3.67 -18.32
C GLU A 38 -3.18 2.68 -18.05
N GLY A 39 -3.05 1.89 -17.00
CA GLY A 39 -4.05 0.88 -16.63
C GLY A 39 -5.34 1.43 -16.06
N GLY A 40 -5.52 2.75 -16.01
CA GLY A 40 -6.74 3.37 -15.52
C GLY A 40 -6.91 3.26 -14.01
N MET A 41 -5.81 3.22 -13.29
CA MET A 41 -5.84 3.10 -11.83
C MET A 41 -6.10 4.44 -11.21
N ASN A 42 -7.38 4.70 -10.98
CA ASN A 42 -7.81 5.99 -10.46
C ASN A 42 -7.67 6.11 -8.95
N THR A 43 -7.64 4.98 -8.24
CA THR A 43 -7.65 4.99 -6.78
C THR A 43 -6.38 4.44 -6.16
N GLY A 44 -5.83 3.34 -6.67
CA GLY A 44 -4.58 2.83 -6.14
C GLY A 44 -4.22 1.42 -6.61
N PHE A 45 -3.06 0.97 -6.22
CA PHE A 45 -2.61 -0.40 -6.47
C PHE A 45 -1.47 -0.77 -5.51
N CYS A 46 -1.11 -2.05 -5.53
CA CYS A 46 0.03 -2.58 -4.78
C CYS A 46 0.99 -3.27 -5.74
N TYR A 47 2.25 -2.87 -5.70
CA TYR A 47 3.33 -3.48 -6.47
C TYR A 47 4.29 -4.18 -5.50
N ASN A 48 4.51 -5.48 -5.69
CA ASN A 48 5.39 -6.26 -4.82
C ASN A 48 6.67 -6.64 -5.57
N ASN A 49 7.82 -6.42 -4.94
CA ASN A 49 9.11 -6.90 -5.43
C ASN A 49 9.71 -7.89 -4.42
N PRO A 50 9.45 -9.20 -4.62
CA PRO A 50 9.90 -10.21 -3.68
C PRO A 50 11.41 -10.39 -3.61
N GLU A 51 12.14 -9.99 -4.64
CA GLU A 51 13.60 -10.13 -4.66
C GLU A 51 14.28 -9.28 -3.58
N ILE A 52 13.69 -8.16 -3.23
CA ILE A 52 14.25 -7.24 -2.25
C ILE A 52 13.37 -7.09 -1.01
N PHE A 53 12.32 -7.90 -0.89
CA PHE A 53 11.36 -7.88 0.23
C PHE A 53 10.77 -6.48 0.45
N LYS A 54 10.38 -5.86 -0.64
CA LYS A 54 9.73 -4.54 -0.62
C LYS A 54 8.47 -4.55 -1.44
N ALA A 55 7.50 -3.77 -1.01
CA ALA A 55 6.29 -3.52 -1.77
C ALA A 55 6.03 -2.02 -1.83
N LEU A 56 5.33 -1.60 -2.84
CA LEU A 56 4.94 -0.21 -3.01
C LEU A 56 3.43 -0.15 -3.08
N LEU A 57 2.83 0.54 -2.12
CA LEU A 57 1.43 0.89 -2.14
C LEU A 57 1.30 2.26 -2.79
N VAL A 58 0.44 2.37 -3.77
CA VAL A 58 0.17 3.64 -4.44
C VAL A 58 -1.29 3.98 -4.26
N VAL A 59 -1.56 5.16 -3.72
CA VAL A 59 -2.92 5.65 -3.50
C VAL A 59 -3.06 6.98 -4.22
N GLY A 60 -4.03 7.06 -5.10
CA GLY A 60 -4.37 8.27 -5.82
C GLY A 60 -5.34 9.15 -5.05
N PRO A 61 -5.71 10.28 -5.62
CA PRO A 61 -6.70 11.17 -5.02
C PRO A 61 -8.05 10.48 -4.87
N THR A 62 -8.71 10.73 -3.75
CA THR A 62 -10.05 10.21 -3.49
C THR A 62 -10.99 11.38 -3.20
N SER A 63 -12.29 11.15 -3.36
CA SER A 63 -13.29 12.20 -3.21
C SER A 63 -13.78 12.38 -1.77
N SER A 64 -13.49 11.45 -0.89
CA SER A 64 -13.94 11.49 0.50
C SER A 64 -13.06 10.63 1.40
N GLY A 65 -13.19 10.83 2.71
CA GLY A 65 -12.52 9.98 3.69
C GLY A 65 -12.98 8.52 3.61
N ALA A 66 -14.25 8.30 3.31
CA ALA A 66 -14.79 6.95 3.16
C ALA A 66 -14.19 6.25 1.94
N GLU A 67 -14.08 6.95 0.83
CA GLU A 67 -13.45 6.41 -0.39
C GLU A 67 -11.97 6.13 -0.15
N PHE A 68 -11.28 7.03 0.55
CA PHE A 68 -9.88 6.81 0.93
C PHE A 68 -9.72 5.55 1.77
N LEU A 69 -10.56 5.38 2.79
CA LEU A 69 -10.52 4.19 3.64
C LEU A 69 -10.74 2.91 2.83
N ASN A 70 -11.70 2.93 1.91
CA ASN A 70 -11.94 1.80 1.01
C ASN A 70 -10.69 1.47 0.19
N THR A 71 -10.08 2.48 -0.42
CA THR A 71 -8.90 2.30 -1.26
C THR A 71 -7.72 1.75 -0.46
N ILE A 72 -7.39 2.34 0.67
CA ILE A 72 -6.24 1.91 1.47
C ILE A 72 -6.46 0.49 2.03
N THR A 73 -7.67 0.15 2.45
CA THR A 73 -8.00 -1.18 2.92
C THR A 73 -7.84 -2.22 1.82
N HIS A 74 -8.30 -1.89 0.62
CA HIS A 74 -8.17 -2.74 -0.55
C HIS A 74 -6.70 -3.03 -0.86
N GLU A 75 -5.85 -2.00 -0.89
CA GLU A 75 -4.43 -2.18 -1.20
C GLU A 75 -3.67 -2.89 -0.07
N ILE A 76 -4.02 -2.65 1.18
CA ILE A 76 -3.45 -3.39 2.32
C ILE A 76 -3.78 -4.88 2.21
N HIS A 77 -4.97 -5.23 1.76
CA HIS A 77 -5.33 -6.62 1.54
C HIS A 77 -4.41 -7.27 0.48
N HIS A 78 -4.20 -6.59 -0.65
CA HIS A 78 -3.28 -7.08 -1.67
C HIS A 78 -1.86 -7.26 -1.14
N LEU A 79 -1.39 -6.32 -0.33
CA LEU A 79 -0.09 -6.40 0.31
C LEU A 79 0.01 -7.63 1.22
N ALA A 80 -1.00 -7.83 2.06
CA ALA A 80 -1.03 -8.96 2.99
C ALA A 80 -0.99 -10.31 2.25
N VAL A 81 -1.76 -10.42 1.17
CA VAL A 81 -1.78 -11.62 0.32
C VAL A 81 -0.42 -11.83 -0.35
N ALA A 82 0.18 -10.76 -0.87
CA ALA A 82 1.48 -10.84 -1.53
C ALA A 82 2.58 -11.31 -0.57
N VAL A 83 2.62 -10.75 0.65
CA VAL A 83 3.59 -11.15 1.68
C VAL A 83 3.35 -12.59 2.10
N ALA A 84 2.11 -12.99 2.34
CA ALA A 84 1.78 -14.37 2.70
C ALA A 84 2.20 -15.36 1.61
N SER A 85 1.94 -15.03 0.36
CA SER A 85 2.35 -15.85 -0.78
C SER A 85 3.86 -15.97 -0.87
N GLN A 86 4.57 -14.87 -0.67
CA GLN A 86 6.03 -14.82 -0.69
C GLN A 86 6.64 -15.70 0.40
N LEU A 87 6.04 -15.70 1.59
CA LEU A 87 6.52 -16.47 2.73
C LEU A 87 6.01 -17.92 2.73
N GLY A 88 5.18 -18.29 1.77
CA GLY A 88 4.67 -19.65 1.64
C GLY A 88 3.65 -20.05 2.69
N VAL A 89 2.96 -19.08 3.30
CA VAL A 89 1.91 -19.36 4.28
C VAL A 89 0.55 -19.46 3.61
N GLU A 90 -0.34 -20.25 4.21
CA GLU A 90 -1.69 -20.45 3.66
C GLU A 90 -2.53 -19.19 3.79
N LEU A 91 -3.23 -18.83 2.70
CA LEU A 91 -4.03 -17.61 2.64
C LEU A 91 -5.28 -17.66 3.53
N ASN A 92 -5.74 -18.85 3.88
CA ASN A 92 -6.89 -19.02 4.78
C ASN A 92 -6.49 -19.22 6.24
N SER A 93 -5.21 -19.02 6.58
CA SER A 93 -4.71 -19.05 7.95
C SER A 93 -4.81 -17.67 8.59
N GLU A 94 -4.37 -17.57 9.86
CA GLU A 94 -4.31 -16.28 10.55
C GLU A 94 -3.22 -15.34 10.03
N SER A 95 -2.20 -15.88 9.36
CA SER A 95 -1.04 -15.08 8.94
C SER A 95 -1.39 -13.88 8.05
N PRO A 96 -2.22 -14.01 7.01
CA PRO A 96 -2.59 -12.84 6.23
C PRO A 96 -3.28 -11.75 7.04
N ALA A 97 -4.08 -12.12 8.04
CA ALA A 97 -4.73 -11.16 8.93
C ALA A 97 -3.71 -10.40 9.76
N TYR A 98 -2.70 -11.10 10.30
CA TYR A 98 -1.62 -10.45 11.03
C TYR A 98 -0.81 -9.53 10.12
N PHE A 99 -0.52 -9.95 8.90
CA PHE A 99 0.21 -9.11 7.93
C PHE A 99 -0.59 -7.86 7.58
N ALA A 100 -1.91 -7.97 7.44
CA ALA A 100 -2.77 -6.82 7.18
C ALA A 100 -2.76 -5.85 8.36
N GLY A 101 -2.85 -6.36 9.58
CA GLY A 101 -2.79 -5.56 10.79
C GLY A 101 -1.44 -4.86 10.96
N ASP A 102 -0.35 -5.60 10.74
CA ASP A 102 1.00 -5.05 10.81
C ASP A 102 1.22 -3.97 9.74
N SER A 103 0.68 -4.18 8.54
CA SER A 103 0.74 -3.19 7.46
C SER A 103 0.01 -1.92 7.84
N ALA A 104 -1.19 -2.05 8.39
CA ALA A 104 -1.98 -0.89 8.83
C ALA A 104 -1.25 -0.11 9.92
N MET A 105 -0.62 -0.82 10.87
CA MET A 105 0.15 -0.20 11.94
C MET A 105 1.39 0.53 11.38
N ALA A 106 2.12 -0.10 10.46
CA ALA A 106 3.30 0.50 9.85
C ALA A 106 2.95 1.72 9.00
N LEU A 107 1.75 1.72 8.39
CA LEU A 107 1.25 2.82 7.57
C LEU A 107 0.46 3.86 8.36
N ALA A 108 0.35 3.71 9.68
CA ALA A 108 -0.58 4.51 10.48
C ALA A 108 -0.40 6.02 10.31
N GLU A 109 0.83 6.52 10.31
CA GLU A 109 1.10 7.95 10.16
C GLU A 109 0.63 8.46 8.79
N VAL A 110 0.92 7.69 7.75
CA VAL A 110 0.54 8.03 6.38
C VAL A 110 -0.98 8.02 6.23
N ILE A 111 -1.62 6.98 6.75
CA ILE A 111 -3.08 6.84 6.72
C ILE A 111 -3.74 8.01 7.46
N CYS A 112 -3.25 8.33 8.65
CA CYS A 112 -3.79 9.41 9.46
C CYS A 112 -3.62 10.76 8.77
N GLU A 113 -2.45 11.03 8.21
CA GLU A 113 -2.16 12.28 7.51
C GLU A 113 -3.10 12.49 6.32
N MET A 114 -3.26 11.48 5.46
CA MET A 114 -4.15 11.56 4.32
C MET A 114 -5.62 11.59 4.73
N GLY A 115 -5.98 10.75 5.69
CA GLY A 115 -7.34 10.71 6.21
C GLY A 115 -7.76 12.03 6.83
N CYS A 116 -6.85 12.70 7.55
CA CYS A 116 -7.12 14.01 8.13
C CYS A 116 -7.36 15.09 7.07
N GLU A 117 -6.64 15.02 5.95
CA GLU A 117 -6.89 15.94 4.84
C GLU A 117 -8.30 15.76 4.29
N HIS A 118 -8.72 14.50 4.07
CA HIS A 118 -10.08 14.20 3.61
C HIS A 118 -11.12 14.59 4.65
N CYS A 119 -10.86 14.32 5.91
CA CYS A 119 -11.76 14.71 6.99
C CYS A 119 -11.91 16.23 7.10
N ARG A 120 -10.82 16.97 6.89
CA ARG A 120 -10.86 18.44 6.88
C ARG A 120 -11.65 18.96 5.69
N GLY A 121 -11.55 18.30 4.55
CA GLY A 121 -12.32 18.68 3.36
C GLY A 121 -13.82 18.56 3.53
N VAL A 122 -14.27 17.79 4.50
CA VAL A 122 -15.68 17.61 4.82
C VAL A 122 -16.25 18.77 5.66
N LYS A 123 -15.39 19.57 6.24
CA LYS A 123 -15.84 20.72 7.03
C LYS A 123 -16.40 21.83 6.15
#